data_54d5d5ed42a7bf89b333a0e625e8088a
#
_entry.id   54d5d5ed42a7bf89b333a0e625e8088a
#
_cell.length_a   1.000
_cell.length_b   1.000
_cell.length_c   1.000
_cell.angle_alpha   90.00
_cell.angle_beta   90.00
_cell.angle_gamma   90.00
#
_symmetry.space_group_name_H-M   'P 1'
#
loop_
_entity.id
_entity.type
_entity.pdbx_description
1 polymer ?
#
loop_
_entity_poly.entity_id
_entity_poly.type
_entity_poly.pdbx_seq_one_letter_code
_entity_poly.pdbx_strand_id
1 'polypeptide(L)'
;IDLAQSEILRMAKILGRMLEAIIQPFTDNEPLQDDVYPQLSLVEGVEMREEKLDYLDMKIVKYLRKIGQQELSENQIQEVYGLMSIVNDIESIGDTIEKNMIPLLAKKDSLNLDFSPEGKEELTIYHNKVCKQINRLKKAFSKLDPGKAEKIIHKEGKYSALETKYRISHLERLHQEREESIETHEIHMELMDLLKQINVYSGEIAKTIHSLGELKRN
;
A
#
# COMPACT_ATOMS: atom_id res chain seq x y z
N ILE A 1 0.28 20.64 -14.31
CA ILE A 1 1.08 19.57 -13.70
C ILE A 1 1.10 19.72 -12.17
N ASP A 2 1.47 20.88 -11.61
CA ASP A 2 1.57 21.10 -10.15
C ASP A 2 0.27 20.76 -9.38
N LEU A 3 -0.88 21.09 -9.96
CA LEU A 3 -2.18 20.71 -9.37
C LEU A 3 -2.33 19.18 -9.28
N ALA A 4 -1.96 18.45 -10.33
CA ALA A 4 -2.00 17.00 -10.31
C ALA A 4 -1.06 16.42 -9.24
N GLN A 5 0.15 16.97 -9.10
CA GLN A 5 1.09 16.54 -8.03
C GLN A 5 0.49 16.76 -6.64
N SER A 6 -0.19 17.87 -6.40
CA SER A 6 -0.84 18.14 -5.12
C SER A 6 -1.95 17.13 -4.80
N GLU A 7 -2.77 16.78 -5.80
CA GLU A 7 -3.85 15.81 -5.61
C GLU A 7 -3.32 14.36 -5.49
N ILE A 8 -2.25 14.00 -6.21
CA ILE A 8 -1.56 12.70 -6.02
C ILE A 8 -0.99 12.59 -4.60
N LEU A 9 -0.43 13.68 -4.06
CA LEU A 9 0.02 13.68 -2.66
C LEU A 9 -1.14 13.50 -1.68
N ARG A 10 -2.33 14.00 -2.02
CA ARG A 10 -3.55 13.77 -1.25
C ARG A 10 -3.99 12.31 -1.32
N MET A 11 -3.98 11.68 -2.52
CA MET A 11 -4.22 10.23 -2.67
C MET A 11 -3.26 9.42 -1.79
N ALA A 12 -1.97 9.69 -1.84
CA ALA A 12 -0.96 9.00 -1.02
C ALA A 12 -1.18 9.17 0.50
N LYS A 13 -1.80 10.28 0.95
CA LYS A 13 -2.18 10.47 2.36
C LYS A 13 -3.39 9.61 2.74
N ILE A 14 -4.38 9.53 1.86
CA ILE A 14 -5.58 8.70 2.04
C ILE A 14 -5.16 7.22 2.11
N LEU A 15 -4.39 6.77 1.11
CA LEU A 15 -3.84 5.41 1.05
C LEU A 15 -3.07 5.03 2.32
N GLY A 16 -2.23 5.94 2.85
CA GLY A 16 -1.48 5.69 4.08
C GLY A 16 -2.39 5.39 5.27
N ARG A 17 -3.54 6.07 5.38
CA ARG A 17 -4.53 5.81 6.44
C ARG A 17 -5.28 4.50 6.24
N MET A 18 -5.64 4.16 5.00
CA MET A 18 -6.26 2.87 4.68
C MET A 18 -5.34 1.72 5.09
N LEU A 19 -4.07 1.80 4.71
CA LEU A 19 -3.09 0.78 5.03
C LEU A 19 -2.83 0.67 6.54
N GLU A 20 -2.71 1.80 7.25
CA GLU A 20 -2.52 1.79 8.71
C GLU A 20 -3.71 1.19 9.45
N ALA A 21 -4.93 1.35 8.93
CA ALA A 21 -6.15 0.85 9.54
C ALA A 21 -6.37 -0.64 9.30
N ILE A 22 -6.19 -1.12 8.07
CA ILE A 22 -6.68 -2.45 7.64
C ILE A 22 -6.10 -3.64 8.40
N ILE A 23 -4.90 -3.52 9.01
CA ILE A 23 -4.30 -4.64 9.75
C ILE A 23 -4.93 -4.86 11.13
N GLN A 24 -5.52 -3.82 11.72
CA GLN A 24 -6.00 -3.85 13.10
C GLN A 24 -7.06 -4.93 13.32
N PRO A 25 -8.10 -5.11 12.46
CA PRO A 25 -9.08 -6.16 12.63
C PRO A 25 -8.50 -7.60 12.54
N PHE A 26 -7.31 -7.74 11.95
CA PHE A 26 -6.61 -9.04 11.91
C PHE A 26 -5.82 -9.33 13.17
N THR A 27 -5.43 -8.32 13.92
CA THR A 27 -4.56 -8.43 15.11
C THR A 27 -5.28 -8.15 16.41
N ASP A 28 -6.36 -7.36 16.38
CA ASP A 28 -7.23 -7.05 17.51
C ASP A 28 -8.58 -7.79 17.39
N ASN A 29 -9.09 -8.27 18.52
CA ASN A 29 -10.34 -9.02 18.57
C ASN A 29 -11.54 -8.16 19.02
N GLU A 30 -11.33 -6.87 19.26
CA GLU A 30 -12.40 -5.95 19.64
C GLU A 30 -12.91 -5.16 18.42
N PRO A 31 -14.22 -4.82 18.39
CA PRO A 31 -14.75 -3.95 17.34
C PRO A 31 -14.04 -2.58 17.36
N LEU A 32 -13.45 -2.23 16.23
CA LEU A 32 -12.71 -0.99 16.09
C LEU A 32 -13.54 0.04 15.33
N GLN A 33 -13.53 1.27 15.82
CA GLN A 33 -14.12 2.42 15.15
C GLN A 33 -13.06 3.21 14.39
N ASP A 34 -13.49 3.90 13.33
CA ASP A 34 -12.59 4.77 12.57
C ASP A 34 -12.16 5.98 13.42
N ASP A 35 -10.86 6.29 13.39
CA ASP A 35 -10.25 7.36 14.19
C ASP A 35 -10.69 8.78 13.77
N VAL A 36 -11.09 8.95 12.50
CA VAL A 36 -11.52 10.24 11.92
C VAL A 36 -13.05 10.35 11.89
N TYR A 37 -13.73 9.24 11.70
CA TYR A 37 -15.18 9.14 11.59
C TYR A 37 -15.74 8.16 12.61
N PRO A 38 -15.83 8.54 13.92
CA PRO A 38 -16.20 7.62 15.01
C PRO A 38 -17.59 6.99 14.89
N GLN A 39 -18.43 7.46 13.97
CA GLN A 39 -19.72 6.88 13.65
C GLN A 39 -19.62 5.67 12.69
N LEU A 40 -18.46 5.45 12.08
CA LEU A 40 -18.19 4.33 11.19
C LEU A 40 -17.35 3.28 11.90
N SER A 41 -17.55 2.02 11.54
CA SER A 41 -16.56 0.99 11.83
C SER A 41 -15.26 1.28 11.08
N LEU A 42 -14.18 0.68 11.53
CA LEU A 42 -12.87 0.85 10.88
C LEU A 42 -12.91 0.40 9.40
N VAL A 43 -13.63 -0.69 9.10
CA VAL A 43 -13.79 -1.20 7.72
C VAL A 43 -14.58 -0.20 6.87
N GLU A 44 -15.74 0.28 7.33
CA GLU A 44 -16.49 1.32 6.62
C GLU A 44 -15.67 2.59 6.40
N GLY A 45 -14.79 2.93 7.34
CA GLY A 45 -13.84 4.04 7.20
C GLY A 45 -12.79 3.80 6.11
N VAL A 46 -12.34 2.55 5.92
CA VAL A 46 -11.43 2.16 4.82
C VAL A 46 -12.16 2.25 3.48
N GLU A 47 -13.36 1.66 3.36
CA GLU A 47 -14.19 1.70 2.15
C GLU A 47 -14.50 3.15 1.72
N MET A 48 -14.89 4.00 2.66
CA MET A 48 -15.13 5.43 2.37
C MET A 48 -13.87 6.16 1.88
N ARG A 49 -12.69 5.75 2.33
CA ARG A 49 -11.42 6.32 1.85
C ARG A 49 -11.09 5.84 0.45
N GLU A 50 -11.45 4.60 0.14
CA GLU A 50 -11.29 4.02 -1.18
C GLU A 50 -12.17 4.76 -2.21
N GLU A 51 -13.45 4.98 -1.95
CA GLU A 51 -14.33 5.80 -2.80
C GLU A 51 -13.74 7.20 -3.11
N LYS A 52 -13.06 7.80 -2.13
CA LYS A 52 -12.38 9.09 -2.34
C LYS A 52 -11.13 8.95 -3.19
N LEU A 53 -10.43 7.83 -3.10
CA LEU A 53 -9.22 7.53 -3.86
C LEU A 53 -9.59 7.32 -5.33
N ASP A 54 -10.62 6.52 -5.61
CA ASP A 54 -11.22 6.32 -6.93
C ASP A 54 -11.66 7.63 -7.58
N TYR A 55 -12.36 8.46 -6.80
CA TYR A 55 -12.79 9.77 -7.31
C TYR A 55 -11.59 10.64 -7.71
N LEU A 56 -10.53 10.64 -6.91
CA LEU A 56 -9.32 11.42 -7.21
C LEU A 56 -8.59 10.84 -8.42
N ASP A 57 -8.43 9.52 -8.53
CA ASP A 57 -7.87 8.85 -9.70
C ASP A 57 -8.56 9.32 -10.98
N MET A 58 -9.88 9.14 -11.05
CA MET A 58 -10.69 9.53 -12.22
C MET A 58 -10.48 11.01 -12.60
N LYS A 59 -10.42 11.91 -11.62
CA LYS A 59 -10.24 13.35 -11.86
C LYS A 59 -8.83 13.69 -12.33
N ILE A 60 -7.82 13.11 -11.69
CA ILE A 60 -6.41 13.37 -12.02
C ILE A 60 -6.09 12.79 -13.41
N VAL A 61 -6.49 11.55 -13.69
CA VAL A 61 -6.28 10.93 -15.00
C VAL A 61 -6.97 11.72 -16.11
N LYS A 62 -8.22 12.15 -15.89
CA LYS A 62 -8.92 13.02 -16.85
C LYS A 62 -8.21 14.35 -17.08
N TYR A 63 -7.66 14.96 -16.03
CA TYR A 63 -6.91 16.21 -16.11
C TYR A 63 -5.57 16.01 -16.86
N LEU A 64 -4.81 14.98 -16.52
CA LEU A 64 -3.53 14.67 -17.17
C LEU A 64 -3.71 14.32 -18.66
N ARG A 65 -4.78 13.58 -19.01
CA ARG A 65 -5.13 13.34 -20.43
C ARG A 65 -5.39 14.63 -21.21
N LYS A 66 -6.06 15.61 -20.62
CA LYS A 66 -6.29 16.93 -21.26
C LYS A 66 -4.97 17.70 -21.44
N ILE A 67 -4.04 17.61 -20.50
CA ILE A 67 -2.70 18.19 -20.64
C ILE A 67 -1.97 17.47 -21.79
N GLY A 68 -2.00 16.16 -21.86
CA GLY A 68 -1.35 15.37 -22.90
C GLY A 68 -1.86 15.65 -24.34
N GLN A 69 -3.01 16.31 -24.49
CA GLN A 69 -3.54 16.74 -25.79
C GLN A 69 -3.00 18.10 -26.25
N GLN A 70 -2.22 18.79 -25.42
CA GLN A 70 -1.60 20.08 -25.75
C GLN A 70 -0.22 19.88 -26.39
N GLU A 71 0.33 20.93 -26.97
CA GLU A 71 1.73 20.93 -27.41
C GLU A 71 2.65 20.90 -26.17
N LEU A 72 3.31 19.76 -25.95
CA LEU A 72 4.19 19.53 -24.82
C LEU A 72 5.63 19.31 -25.28
N SER A 73 6.60 19.77 -24.50
CA SER A 73 7.98 19.36 -24.65
C SER A 73 8.16 17.87 -24.25
N GLU A 74 9.24 17.26 -24.70
CA GLU A 74 9.55 15.85 -24.37
C GLU A 74 9.59 15.62 -22.85
N ASN A 75 10.19 16.51 -22.08
CA ASN A 75 10.23 16.42 -20.62
C ASN A 75 8.80 16.49 -20.00
N GLN A 76 7.93 17.35 -20.54
CA GLN A 76 6.54 17.44 -20.06
C GLN A 76 5.74 16.18 -20.39
N ILE A 77 5.96 15.56 -21.55
CA ILE A 77 5.33 14.28 -21.91
C ILE A 77 5.76 13.20 -20.90
N GLN A 78 7.05 13.11 -20.60
CA GLN A 78 7.56 12.16 -19.62
C GLN A 78 7.02 12.43 -18.22
N GLU A 79 6.89 13.70 -17.81
CA GLU A 79 6.31 14.06 -16.52
C GLU A 79 4.84 13.65 -16.43
N VAL A 80 4.02 13.95 -17.46
CA VAL A 80 2.61 13.53 -17.51
C VAL A 80 2.46 12.01 -17.43
N TYR A 81 3.25 11.27 -18.21
CA TYR A 81 3.26 9.82 -18.20
C TYR A 81 3.63 9.26 -16.81
N GLY A 82 4.70 9.77 -16.22
CA GLY A 82 5.14 9.33 -14.88
C GLY A 82 4.10 9.61 -13.79
N LEU A 83 3.43 10.78 -13.84
CA LEU A 83 2.34 11.09 -12.90
C LEU A 83 1.15 10.15 -13.08
N MET A 84 0.77 9.79 -14.32
CA MET A 84 -0.28 8.81 -14.58
C MET A 84 0.09 7.42 -14.05
N SER A 85 1.33 7.00 -14.21
CA SER A 85 1.82 5.73 -13.65
C SER A 85 1.71 5.70 -12.13
N ILE A 86 2.13 6.78 -11.45
CA ILE A 86 2.04 6.87 -9.98
C ILE A 86 0.58 6.81 -9.51
N VAL A 87 -0.34 7.48 -10.21
CA VAL A 87 -1.78 7.46 -9.90
C VAL A 87 -2.32 6.03 -9.99
N ASN A 88 -2.03 5.32 -11.08
CA ASN A 88 -2.45 3.94 -11.29
C ASN A 88 -1.89 2.99 -10.20
N ASP A 89 -0.62 3.14 -9.82
CA ASP A 89 -0.02 2.30 -8.78
C ASP A 89 -0.64 2.58 -7.40
N ILE A 90 -1.00 3.83 -7.09
CA ILE A 90 -1.68 4.20 -5.84
C ILE A 90 -3.09 3.59 -5.80
N GLU A 91 -3.84 3.66 -6.90
CA GLU A 91 -5.16 3.04 -7.03
C GLU A 91 -5.06 1.52 -6.88
N SER A 92 -4.11 0.88 -7.56
CA SER A 92 -3.88 -0.57 -7.43
C SER A 92 -3.57 -1.02 -6.00
N ILE A 93 -2.92 -0.18 -5.18
CA ILE A 93 -2.75 -0.46 -3.75
C ILE A 93 -4.08 -0.29 -3.00
N GLY A 94 -4.89 0.73 -3.32
CA GLY A 94 -6.22 0.93 -2.75
C GLY A 94 -7.12 -0.27 -3.00
N ASP A 95 -7.20 -0.70 -4.25
CA ASP A 95 -7.89 -1.91 -4.70
C ASP A 95 -7.41 -3.18 -3.96
N THR A 96 -6.10 -3.32 -3.76
CA THR A 96 -5.54 -4.43 -2.99
C THR A 96 -6.09 -4.46 -1.56
N ILE A 97 -6.20 -3.30 -0.93
CA ILE A 97 -6.73 -3.19 0.45
C ILE A 97 -8.23 -3.50 0.45
N GLU A 98 -9.03 -2.85 -0.39
CA GLU A 98 -10.48 -2.99 -0.37
C GLU A 98 -10.93 -4.35 -0.90
N LYS A 99 -10.49 -4.72 -2.11
CA LYS A 99 -11.02 -5.89 -2.83
C LYS A 99 -10.40 -7.22 -2.39
N ASN A 100 -9.20 -7.17 -1.78
CA ASN A 100 -8.50 -8.38 -1.38
C ASN A 100 -8.33 -8.51 0.14
N MET A 101 -7.94 -7.45 0.87
CA MET A 101 -7.73 -7.58 2.32
C MET A 101 -9.05 -7.56 3.11
N ILE A 102 -10.00 -6.68 2.80
CA ILE A 102 -11.29 -6.63 3.52
C ILE A 102 -12.02 -7.97 3.49
N PRO A 103 -12.17 -8.68 2.35
CA PRO A 103 -12.82 -9.99 2.32
C PRO A 103 -12.17 -11.06 3.20
N LEU A 104 -10.87 -10.94 3.49
CA LEU A 104 -10.19 -11.88 4.38
C LEU A 104 -10.66 -11.77 5.84
N LEU A 105 -11.24 -10.64 6.24
CA LEU A 105 -11.80 -10.48 7.59
C LEU A 105 -12.93 -11.48 7.83
N ALA A 106 -13.87 -11.59 6.90
CA ALA A 106 -14.97 -12.56 7.02
C ALA A 106 -14.45 -14.01 7.06
N LYS A 107 -13.38 -14.31 6.31
CA LYS A 107 -12.74 -15.64 6.40
C LYS A 107 -12.10 -15.84 7.77
N LYS A 108 -11.39 -14.84 8.30
CA LYS A 108 -10.77 -14.91 9.64
C LYS A 108 -11.82 -15.13 10.73
N ASP A 109 -12.93 -14.40 10.67
CA ASP A 109 -14.02 -14.49 11.65
C ASP A 109 -14.72 -15.85 11.65
N SER A 110 -14.60 -16.64 10.58
CA SER A 110 -15.12 -18.00 10.47
C SER A 110 -14.22 -19.07 11.09
N LEU A 111 -12.98 -18.73 11.47
CA LEU A 111 -12.04 -19.66 12.09
C LEU A 111 -12.28 -19.79 13.60
N ASN A 112 -11.95 -20.96 14.16
CA ASN A 112 -12.05 -21.20 15.60
C ASN A 112 -10.82 -20.70 16.36
N LEU A 113 -9.66 -20.70 15.69
CA LEU A 113 -8.37 -20.27 16.26
C LEU A 113 -7.92 -18.95 15.62
N ASP A 114 -7.17 -18.19 16.38
CA ASP A 114 -6.52 -16.97 15.92
C ASP A 114 -5.09 -17.28 15.44
N PHE A 115 -4.44 -16.33 14.79
CA PHE A 115 -3.02 -16.46 14.44
C PHE A 115 -2.18 -16.82 15.67
N SER A 116 -1.16 -17.63 15.48
CA SER A 116 -0.16 -17.84 16.51
C SER A 116 0.49 -16.51 16.94
N PRO A 117 0.99 -16.38 18.18
CA PRO A 117 1.65 -15.15 18.62
C PRO A 117 2.77 -14.70 17.68
N GLU A 118 3.58 -15.66 17.21
CA GLU A 118 4.65 -15.41 16.25
C GLU A 118 4.11 -14.94 14.89
N GLY A 119 3.00 -15.54 14.43
CA GLY A 119 2.32 -15.14 13.16
C GLY A 119 1.78 -13.71 13.23
N LYS A 120 1.15 -13.33 14.34
CA LYS A 120 0.71 -11.94 14.58
C LYS A 120 1.87 -10.96 14.60
N GLU A 121 2.97 -11.31 15.27
CA GLU A 121 4.16 -10.47 15.34
C GLU A 121 4.78 -10.28 13.95
N GLU A 122 4.92 -11.34 13.15
CA GLU A 122 5.45 -11.30 11.78
C GLU A 122 4.60 -10.40 10.88
N LEU A 123 3.28 -10.57 10.89
CA LEU A 123 2.34 -9.72 10.14
C LEU A 123 2.46 -8.25 10.57
N THR A 124 2.46 -7.98 11.86
CA THR A 124 2.56 -6.63 12.43
C THR A 124 3.88 -5.96 12.03
N ILE A 125 5.00 -6.66 12.16
CA ILE A 125 6.32 -6.12 11.80
C ILE A 125 6.37 -5.83 10.31
N TYR A 126 5.91 -6.77 9.47
CA TYR A 126 5.97 -6.60 8.02
C TYR A 126 5.05 -5.48 7.56
N HIS A 127 3.82 -5.43 8.02
CA HIS A 127 2.88 -4.34 7.77
C HIS A 127 3.48 -2.98 8.15
N ASN A 128 4.08 -2.86 9.35
CA ASN A 128 4.74 -1.62 9.78
C ASN A 128 5.90 -1.20 8.84
N LYS A 129 6.60 -2.17 8.22
CA LYS A 129 7.62 -1.86 7.21
C LYS A 129 6.99 -1.29 5.94
N VAL A 130 5.89 -1.86 5.50
CA VAL A 130 5.15 -1.40 4.31
C VAL A 130 4.55 -0.01 4.55
N CYS A 131 3.90 0.24 5.68
CA CYS A 131 3.43 1.57 6.07
C CYS A 131 4.56 2.63 6.05
N LYS A 132 5.75 2.26 6.55
CA LYS A 132 6.94 3.12 6.47
C LYS A 132 7.38 3.42 5.04
N GLN A 133 7.18 2.49 4.08
CA GLN A 133 7.45 2.75 2.66
C GLN A 133 6.49 3.80 2.11
N ILE A 134 5.18 3.64 2.31
CA ILE A 134 4.18 4.64 1.88
C ILE A 134 4.49 6.02 2.47
N ASN A 135 4.87 6.09 3.75
CA ASN A 135 5.25 7.35 4.39
C ASN A 135 6.54 7.97 3.80
N ARG A 136 7.48 7.17 3.33
CA ARG A 136 8.68 7.65 2.61
C ARG A 136 8.33 8.13 1.21
N LEU A 137 7.43 7.43 0.50
CA LEU A 137 6.94 7.84 -0.82
C LEU A 137 6.35 9.25 -0.77
N LYS A 138 5.48 9.55 0.20
CA LYS A 138 4.92 10.89 0.39
C LYS A 138 6.01 11.97 0.48
N LYS A 139 7.10 11.69 1.23
CA LYS A 139 8.22 12.61 1.43
C LYS A 139 9.12 12.71 0.20
N ALA A 140 9.28 11.65 -0.58
CA ALA A 140 10.04 11.66 -1.83
C ALA A 140 9.27 12.40 -2.91
N PHE A 141 7.99 12.07 -3.08
CA PHE A 141 7.11 12.63 -4.09
C PHE A 141 6.88 14.13 -3.92
N SER A 142 6.72 14.62 -2.69
CA SER A 142 6.47 16.06 -2.43
C SER A 142 7.51 17.00 -3.03
N LYS A 143 8.71 16.52 -3.34
CA LYS A 143 9.83 17.29 -3.93
C LYS A 143 10.44 16.60 -5.16
N LEU A 144 9.85 15.49 -5.61
CA LEU A 144 10.42 14.60 -6.61
C LEU A 144 11.92 14.31 -6.34
N ASP A 145 12.22 13.92 -5.09
CA ASP A 145 13.58 13.75 -4.59
C ASP A 145 14.16 12.37 -4.97
N PRO A 146 15.07 12.28 -5.97
CA PRO A 146 15.57 11.00 -6.44
C PRO A 146 16.42 10.27 -5.39
N GLY A 147 17.13 10.99 -4.51
CA GLY A 147 17.93 10.35 -3.46
C GLY A 147 17.06 9.73 -2.35
N LYS A 148 15.86 10.26 -2.10
CA LYS A 148 14.88 9.60 -1.22
C LYS A 148 14.21 8.42 -1.91
N ALA A 149 13.90 8.55 -3.20
CA ALA A 149 13.32 7.48 -4.00
C ALA A 149 14.26 6.26 -4.05
N GLU A 150 15.55 6.46 -4.30
CA GLU A 150 16.58 5.40 -4.29
C GLU A 150 16.60 4.60 -2.98
N LYS A 151 16.47 5.29 -1.84
CA LYS A 151 16.39 4.63 -0.53
C LYS A 151 15.15 3.75 -0.38
N ILE A 152 14.03 4.10 -1.02
CA ILE A 152 12.81 3.30 -1.02
C ILE A 152 13.01 2.04 -1.86
N ILE A 153 13.57 2.18 -3.07
CA ILE A 153 13.90 1.07 -3.97
C ILE A 153 14.81 0.05 -3.26
N HIS A 154 15.88 0.53 -2.61
CA HIS A 154 16.76 -0.35 -1.86
C HIS A 154 16.07 -1.07 -0.69
N LYS A 155 15.13 -0.42 0.00
CA LYS A 155 14.37 -1.03 1.10
C LYS A 155 13.32 -2.01 0.61
N GLU A 156 12.76 -1.82 -0.58
CA GLU A 156 11.80 -2.75 -1.18
C GLU A 156 12.40 -4.15 -1.25
N GLY A 157 13.60 -4.31 -1.82
CA GLY A 157 14.28 -5.61 -1.89
C GLY A 157 14.59 -6.22 -0.50
N LYS A 158 14.96 -5.39 0.49
CA LYS A 158 15.18 -5.87 1.87
C LYS A 158 13.89 -6.38 2.53
N TYR A 159 12.76 -5.73 2.25
CA TYR A 159 11.48 -6.15 2.81
C TYR A 159 10.93 -7.39 2.10
N SER A 160 11.18 -7.52 0.80
CA SER A 160 10.89 -8.77 0.07
C SER A 160 11.67 -9.96 0.63
N ALA A 161 12.96 -9.77 0.97
CA ALA A 161 13.75 -10.81 1.66
C ALA A 161 13.23 -11.12 3.08
N LEU A 162 12.75 -10.13 3.81
CA LEU A 162 12.14 -10.32 5.13
C LEU A 162 10.84 -11.13 5.04
N GLU A 163 10.00 -10.85 4.05
CA GLU A 163 8.78 -11.61 3.79
C GLU A 163 9.11 -13.09 3.54
N THR A 164 10.09 -13.36 2.69
CA THR A 164 10.55 -14.73 2.43
C THR A 164 10.98 -15.43 3.71
N LYS A 165 11.69 -14.75 4.62
CA LYS A 165 12.08 -15.29 5.92
C LYS A 165 10.84 -15.66 6.76
N TYR A 166 9.84 -14.78 6.83
CA TYR A 166 8.63 -15.05 7.61
C TYR A 166 7.81 -16.20 7.02
N ARG A 167 7.79 -16.32 5.68
CA ARG A 167 7.18 -17.47 5.01
C ARG A 167 7.84 -18.80 5.40
N ILE A 168 9.17 -18.84 5.48
CA ILE A 168 9.91 -20.00 5.94
C ILE A 168 9.57 -20.32 7.40
N SER A 169 9.59 -19.32 8.29
CA SER A 169 9.22 -19.53 9.71
C SER A 169 7.79 -20.05 9.86
N HIS A 170 6.86 -19.57 9.02
CA HIS A 170 5.48 -20.08 9.02
C HIS A 170 5.41 -21.56 8.60
N LEU A 171 6.15 -21.97 7.56
CA LEU A 171 6.23 -23.37 7.12
C LEU A 171 6.84 -24.26 8.21
N GLU A 172 7.83 -23.79 8.96
CA GLU A 172 8.40 -24.50 10.11
C GLU A 172 7.34 -24.74 11.20
N ARG A 173 6.47 -23.76 11.48
CA ARG A 173 5.36 -23.93 12.44
C ARG A 173 4.32 -24.96 11.95
N LEU A 174 4.03 -25.00 10.65
CA LEU A 174 3.19 -26.04 10.06
C LEU A 174 3.81 -27.45 10.23
N HIS A 175 5.11 -27.55 9.98
CA HIS A 175 5.84 -28.82 10.17
C HIS A 175 5.85 -29.27 11.64
N GLN A 176 5.78 -28.35 12.59
CA GLN A 176 5.64 -28.60 14.02
C GLN A 176 4.18 -28.89 14.44
N GLU A 177 3.27 -29.03 13.50
CA GLU A 177 1.83 -29.29 13.74
C GLU A 177 1.16 -28.29 14.70
N ARG A 178 1.58 -26.99 14.64
CA ARG A 178 0.98 -25.92 15.44
C ARG A 178 -0.44 -25.64 14.94
N GLU A 179 -1.44 -25.96 15.74
CA GLU A 179 -2.86 -25.93 15.37
C GLU A 179 -3.30 -24.53 14.85
N GLU A 180 -2.90 -23.47 15.55
CA GLU A 180 -3.22 -22.09 15.14
C GLU A 180 -2.63 -21.77 13.76
N SER A 181 -1.40 -22.23 13.48
CA SER A 181 -0.74 -21.99 12.19
C SER A 181 -1.36 -22.81 11.07
N ILE A 182 -1.88 -24.01 11.37
CA ILE A 182 -2.58 -24.85 10.39
C ILE A 182 -3.91 -24.23 10.03
N GLU A 183 -4.73 -23.87 11.02
CA GLU A 183 -6.08 -23.31 10.78
C GLU A 183 -6.02 -21.95 10.09
N THR A 184 -5.06 -21.09 10.45
CA THR A 184 -4.94 -19.74 9.89
C THR A 184 -4.02 -19.66 8.66
N HIS A 185 -3.49 -20.78 8.15
CA HIS A 185 -2.47 -20.83 7.11
C HIS A 185 -2.83 -20.00 5.87
N GLU A 186 -4.02 -20.23 5.30
CA GLU A 186 -4.45 -19.58 4.07
C GLU A 186 -4.48 -18.05 4.25
N ILE A 187 -5.09 -17.56 5.32
CA ILE A 187 -5.25 -16.13 5.56
C ILE A 187 -3.91 -15.48 5.87
N HIS A 188 -3.06 -16.12 6.68
CA HIS A 188 -1.73 -15.61 7.00
C HIS A 188 -0.88 -15.43 5.74
N MET A 189 -0.88 -16.44 4.87
CA MET A 189 -0.10 -16.41 3.64
C MET A 189 -0.64 -15.39 2.64
N GLU A 190 -1.96 -15.29 2.50
CA GLU A 190 -2.60 -14.32 1.61
C GLU A 190 -2.33 -12.88 2.08
N LEU A 191 -2.41 -12.58 3.37
CA LEU A 191 -2.05 -11.27 3.92
C LEU A 191 -0.57 -10.92 3.66
N MET A 192 0.34 -11.88 3.83
CA MET A 192 1.76 -11.66 3.53
C MET A 192 1.99 -11.38 2.05
N ASP A 193 1.30 -12.07 1.14
CA ASP A 193 1.37 -11.84 -0.30
C ASP A 193 0.84 -10.45 -0.68
N LEU A 194 -0.31 -10.04 -0.13
CA LEU A 194 -0.89 -8.73 -0.39
C LEU A 194 0.01 -7.59 0.13
N LEU A 195 0.56 -7.72 1.32
CA LEU A 195 1.52 -6.76 1.87
C LEU A 195 2.81 -6.69 1.03
N LYS A 196 3.29 -7.84 0.51
CA LYS A 196 4.43 -7.89 -0.42
C LYS A 196 4.11 -7.17 -1.72
N GLN A 197 2.92 -7.39 -2.29
CA GLN A 197 2.47 -6.70 -3.49
C GLN A 197 2.46 -5.18 -3.29
N ILE A 198 1.93 -4.68 -2.17
CA ILE A 198 1.96 -3.26 -1.81
C ILE A 198 3.40 -2.73 -1.71
N ASN A 199 4.32 -3.53 -1.13
CA ASN A 199 5.74 -3.15 -1.09
C ASN A 199 6.35 -3.05 -2.49
N VAL A 200 6.03 -3.95 -3.42
CA VAL A 200 6.48 -3.91 -4.82
C VAL A 200 5.95 -2.65 -5.52
N TYR A 201 4.65 -2.34 -5.43
CA TYR A 201 4.09 -1.10 -5.97
C TYR A 201 4.80 0.15 -5.40
N SER A 202 5.14 0.12 -4.10
CA SER A 202 5.92 1.20 -3.49
C SER A 202 7.29 1.37 -4.14
N GLY A 203 7.93 0.28 -4.56
CA GLY A 203 9.17 0.28 -5.34
C GLY A 203 9.00 0.89 -6.73
N GLU A 204 7.95 0.51 -7.46
CA GLU A 204 7.65 1.05 -8.81
C GLU A 204 7.35 2.56 -8.76
N ILE A 205 6.52 3.00 -7.82
CA ILE A 205 6.28 4.43 -7.59
C ILE A 205 7.60 5.16 -7.30
N ALA A 206 8.49 4.57 -6.50
CA ALA A 206 9.78 5.18 -6.19
C ALA A 206 10.70 5.28 -7.42
N LYS A 207 10.72 4.27 -8.31
CA LYS A 207 11.46 4.32 -9.59
C LYS A 207 10.96 5.46 -10.47
N THR A 208 9.65 5.63 -10.56
CA THR A 208 9.03 6.73 -11.31
C THR A 208 9.39 8.10 -10.69
N ILE A 209 9.33 8.24 -9.36
CA ILE A 209 9.75 9.47 -8.66
C ILE A 209 11.23 9.77 -8.94
N HIS A 210 12.09 8.75 -8.91
CA HIS A 210 13.51 8.90 -9.21
C HIS A 210 13.71 9.47 -10.62
N SER A 211 13.09 8.86 -11.63
CA SER A 211 13.17 9.30 -13.03
C SER A 211 12.66 10.73 -13.22
N LEU A 212 11.51 11.08 -12.63
CA LEU A 212 10.96 12.44 -12.68
C LEU A 212 11.87 13.45 -11.97
N GLY A 213 12.51 13.06 -10.88
CA GLY A 213 13.46 13.92 -10.17
C GLY A 213 14.74 14.21 -10.96
N GLU A 214 15.26 13.22 -11.69
CA GLU A 214 16.40 13.40 -12.59
C GLU A 214 16.05 14.29 -13.78
N LEU A 215 14.84 14.16 -14.36
CA LEU A 215 14.38 15.05 -15.43
C LEU A 215 14.34 16.53 -15.04
N LYS A 216 14.03 16.84 -13.77
CA LYS A 216 14.00 18.24 -13.30
C LYS A 216 15.37 18.83 -12.98
N ARG A 217 16.42 17.99 -12.92
CA ARG A 217 17.79 18.43 -12.67
C ARG A 217 18.57 18.76 -13.93
N ASN A 218 18.16 18.18 -15.06
CA ASN A 218 18.72 18.40 -16.38
C ASN A 218 17.96 19.50 -17.11
#